data_18cf2b4fb85a415eceaa48a02eb7ebf7
#
_entry.id   18cf2b4fb85a415eceaa48a02eb7ebf7
#
_cell.length_a   1.000
_cell.length_b   1.000
_cell.length_c   1.000
_cell.angle_alpha   90.00
_cell.angle_beta   90.00
_cell.angle_gamma   90.00
#
_symmetry.space_group_name_H-M   'P 1'
#
loop_
_entity.id
_entity.type
_entity.pdbx_description
1 polymer ?
#
loop_
_entity_poly.entity_id
_entity_poly.type
_entity_poly.pdbx_seq_one_letter_code
_entity_poly.pdbx_strand_id
1 'polypeptide(L)'
;MSQMANAITKRERDCLVFIEEYTGKGFPIRLHEIASTMKVKSPTAFNVIKRLEEKGLVESRNGMVKLTTVGKEAARKILIVHRTFESLFCQSGIPMEKACEEASDIDFLIPENNARKVLKRIDNPKVCPHGKPIWGR
;
A
#
# COMPACT_ATOMS: atom_id res chain seq x y z
N MET A 1 -11.38 3.54 18.29
CA MET A 1 -10.85 2.60 17.28
C MET A 1 -9.43 2.98 16.92
N SER A 2 -8.52 2.06 17.11
CA SER A 2 -7.11 2.30 16.83
C SER A 2 -6.85 2.68 15.37
N GLN A 3 -7.70 2.18 14.46
CA GLN A 3 -7.57 2.49 13.03
C GLN A 3 -7.77 3.98 12.73
N MET A 4 -8.62 4.65 13.49
CA MET A 4 -8.86 6.08 13.29
C MET A 4 -7.63 6.91 13.67
N ALA A 5 -6.93 6.51 14.70
CA ALA A 5 -5.73 7.22 15.15
C ALA A 5 -4.58 7.06 14.15
N ASN A 6 -4.57 5.97 13.39
CA ASN A 6 -3.50 5.66 12.44
C ASN A 6 -3.96 5.82 10.99
N ALA A 7 -5.07 6.51 10.77
CA ALA A 7 -5.59 6.72 9.41
C ALA A 7 -4.57 7.47 8.56
N ILE A 8 -4.42 7.02 7.33
CA ILE A 8 -3.49 7.63 6.37
C ILE A 8 -4.27 8.19 5.19
N THR A 9 -3.66 9.14 4.49
CA THR A 9 -4.23 9.70 3.27
C THR A 9 -3.87 8.82 2.08
N LYS A 10 -4.53 9.07 0.95
CA LYS A 10 -4.23 8.38 -0.30
C LYS A 10 -2.75 8.56 -0.69
N ARG A 11 -2.24 9.77 -0.55
CA ARG A 11 -0.84 10.06 -0.89
C ARG A 11 0.12 9.32 0.03
N GLU A 12 -0.20 9.26 1.32
CA GLU A 12 0.59 8.48 2.27
C GLU A 12 0.53 6.98 1.95
N ARG A 13 -0.65 6.49 1.57
CA ARG A 13 -0.82 5.11 1.14
C ARG A 13 0.07 4.79 -0.06
N ASP A 14 0.05 5.65 -1.08
CA ASP A 14 0.85 5.44 -2.29
C ASP A 14 2.33 5.39 -1.95
N CYS A 15 2.77 6.28 -1.08
CA CYS A 15 4.16 6.32 -0.64
C CYS A 15 4.55 5.05 0.12
N LEU A 16 3.70 4.64 1.06
CA LEU A 16 3.96 3.47 1.90
C LEU A 16 4.07 2.19 1.06
N VAL A 17 3.14 2.00 0.13
CA VAL A 17 3.14 0.82 -0.73
C VAL A 17 4.34 0.84 -1.68
N PHE A 18 4.68 2.01 -2.22
CA PHE A 18 5.85 2.14 -3.08
C PHE A 18 7.12 1.76 -2.34
N ILE A 19 7.30 2.25 -1.12
CA ILE A 19 8.48 1.92 -0.32
C ILE A 19 8.54 0.41 -0.05
N GLU A 20 7.41 -0.20 0.29
CA GLU A 20 7.37 -1.65 0.53
C GLU A 20 7.80 -2.44 -0.72
N GLU A 21 7.27 -2.08 -1.87
CA GLU A 21 7.60 -2.78 -3.10
C GLU A 21 9.06 -2.56 -3.52
N TYR A 22 9.58 -1.37 -3.28
CA TYR A 22 10.97 -1.06 -3.59
C TYR A 22 11.92 -1.78 -2.62
N THR A 23 11.65 -1.67 -1.32
CA THR A 23 12.56 -2.18 -0.29
C THR A 23 12.39 -3.68 -0.05
N GLY A 24 11.43 -4.32 -0.69
CA GLY A 24 11.38 -5.78 -0.75
C GLY A 24 12.67 -6.37 -1.27
N LYS A 25 13.52 -5.54 -1.89
CA LYS A 25 14.85 -5.92 -2.36
C LYS A 25 15.94 -5.67 -1.32
N GLY A 26 15.59 -5.18 -0.13
CA GLY A 26 16.52 -5.03 0.99
C GLY A 26 17.27 -3.71 1.08
N PHE A 27 16.93 -2.73 0.29
CA PHE A 27 17.63 -1.44 0.26
C PHE A 27 16.72 -0.29 0.67
N PRO A 28 17.20 0.67 1.47
CA PRO A 28 16.44 1.89 1.71
C PRO A 28 16.35 2.70 0.43
N ILE A 29 15.32 3.51 0.34
CA ILE A 29 15.05 4.34 -0.84
C ILE A 29 15.38 5.79 -0.53
N ARG A 30 15.86 6.52 -1.53
CA ARG A 30 16.17 7.94 -1.37
C ARG A 30 14.93 8.79 -1.54
N LEU A 31 14.87 9.89 -0.80
CA LEU A 31 13.74 10.80 -0.85
C LEU A 31 13.42 11.27 -2.28
N HIS A 32 14.47 11.60 -3.05
CA HIS A 32 14.23 12.08 -4.42
C HIS A 32 13.64 11.01 -5.33
N GLU A 33 13.93 9.73 -5.07
CA GLU A 33 13.32 8.63 -5.82
C GLU A 33 11.84 8.52 -5.49
N ILE A 34 11.47 8.74 -4.23
CA ILE A 34 10.07 8.77 -3.81
C ILE A 34 9.35 9.91 -4.51
N ALA A 35 9.95 11.10 -4.49
CA ALA A 35 9.36 12.28 -5.13
C ALA A 35 9.15 12.05 -6.63
N SER A 36 10.15 11.50 -7.30
CA SER A 36 10.08 11.21 -8.73
C SER A 36 8.97 10.20 -9.05
N THR A 37 8.89 9.12 -8.30
CA THR A 37 7.87 8.09 -8.51
C THR A 37 6.47 8.61 -8.25
N MET A 38 6.30 9.41 -7.21
CA MET A 38 5.00 10.00 -6.88
C MET A 38 4.65 11.18 -7.76
N LYS A 39 5.59 11.63 -8.61
CA LYS A 39 5.40 12.77 -9.51
C LYS A 39 5.07 14.03 -8.73
N VAL A 40 5.79 14.25 -7.64
CA VAL A 40 5.65 15.44 -6.80
C VAL A 40 7.03 16.06 -6.60
N LYS A 41 7.05 17.30 -6.13
CA LYS A 41 8.30 17.98 -5.81
C LYS A 41 8.86 17.45 -4.49
N SER A 42 10.18 17.57 -4.31
CA SER A 42 10.85 17.07 -3.12
C SER A 42 10.26 17.60 -1.80
N PRO A 43 9.89 18.89 -1.67
CA PRO A 43 9.25 19.33 -0.44
C PRO A 43 7.95 18.63 -0.13
N THR A 44 7.16 18.31 -1.15
CA THR A 44 5.90 17.57 -0.97
C THR A 44 6.20 16.14 -0.47
N ALA A 45 7.17 15.47 -1.10
CA ALA A 45 7.57 14.13 -0.68
C ALA A 45 8.11 14.16 0.75
N PHE A 46 8.90 15.17 1.09
CA PHE A 46 9.44 15.32 2.43
C PHE A 46 8.32 15.42 3.46
N ASN A 47 7.28 16.20 3.17
CA ASN A 47 6.15 16.36 4.09
C ASN A 47 5.36 15.05 4.25
N VAL A 48 5.19 14.28 3.18
CA VAL A 48 4.52 12.97 3.25
C VAL A 48 5.34 12.04 4.15
N ILE A 49 6.65 11.97 3.93
CA ILE A 49 7.54 11.12 4.72
C ILE A 49 7.51 11.54 6.19
N LYS A 50 7.52 12.84 6.46
CA LYS A 50 7.47 13.35 7.82
C LYS A 50 6.19 12.91 8.54
N ARG A 51 5.06 12.99 7.86
CA ARG A 51 3.79 12.54 8.43
C ARG A 51 3.80 11.03 8.70
N LEU A 52 4.36 10.25 7.78
CA LEU A 52 4.47 8.80 7.97
C LEU A 52 5.42 8.49 9.13
N GLU A 53 6.48 9.26 9.28
CA GLU A 53 7.43 9.11 10.38
C GLU A 53 6.75 9.40 11.72
N GLU A 54 5.93 10.45 11.77
CA GLU A 54 5.17 10.80 12.97
C GLU A 54 4.18 9.71 13.36
N LYS A 55 3.68 8.97 12.38
CA LYS A 55 2.78 7.84 12.62
C LYS A 55 3.53 6.54 12.92
N GLY A 56 4.85 6.58 12.94
CA GLY A 56 5.67 5.41 13.26
C GLY A 56 5.78 4.40 12.14
N LEU A 57 5.46 4.79 10.91
CA LEU A 57 5.41 3.85 9.77
C LEU A 57 6.72 3.83 8.97
N VAL A 58 7.50 4.90 9.01
CA VAL A 58 8.79 4.97 8.31
C VAL A 58 9.85 5.58 9.22
N GLU A 59 11.11 5.33 8.89
CA GLU A 59 12.27 6.00 9.47
C GLU A 59 13.01 6.69 8.34
N SER A 60 13.44 7.93 8.59
CA SER A 60 14.20 8.71 7.63
C SER A 60 15.48 9.17 8.27
N ARG A 61 16.61 8.99 7.57
CA ARG A 61 17.93 9.42 8.06
C ARG A 61 18.80 9.75 6.84
N ASN A 62 19.34 10.98 6.82
CA ASN A 62 20.24 11.43 5.75
C ASN A 62 19.65 11.23 4.36
N GLY A 63 18.36 11.53 4.20
CA GLY A 63 17.69 11.41 2.91
C GLY A 63 17.33 9.98 2.49
N MET A 64 17.64 9.00 3.35
CA MET A 64 17.29 7.61 3.11
C MET A 64 16.06 7.25 3.93
N VAL A 65 15.13 6.51 3.33
CA VAL A 65 13.84 6.17 3.94
C VAL A 65 13.64 4.67 3.92
N LYS A 66 13.14 4.14 5.02
CA LYS A 66 12.76 2.72 5.10
C LYS A 66 11.52 2.57 5.96
N LEU A 67 10.81 1.47 5.78
CA LEU A 67 9.66 1.16 6.62
C LEU A 67 10.11 0.64 7.98
N THR A 68 9.35 1.00 9.01
CA THR A 68 9.47 0.35 10.32
C THR A 68 8.76 -1.00 10.25
N THR A 69 8.90 -1.82 11.31
CA THR A 69 8.15 -3.07 11.41
C THR A 69 6.64 -2.80 11.32
N VAL A 70 6.17 -1.73 11.98
CA VAL A 70 4.76 -1.33 11.94
C VAL A 70 4.37 -0.91 10.53
N GLY A 71 5.26 -0.19 9.83
CA GLY A 71 5.03 0.23 8.45
C GLY A 71 4.93 -0.94 7.49
N LYS A 72 5.78 -1.94 7.64
CA LYS A 72 5.72 -3.15 6.82
C LYS A 72 4.41 -3.89 7.01
N GLU A 73 3.95 -3.99 8.25
CA GLU A 73 2.68 -4.66 8.55
C GLU A 73 1.52 -3.88 7.95
N ALA A 74 1.54 -2.56 8.05
CA ALA A 74 0.50 -1.71 7.46
C ALA A 74 0.46 -1.87 5.94
N ALA A 75 1.63 -1.85 5.29
CA ALA A 75 1.71 -2.02 3.84
C ALA A 75 1.21 -3.40 3.42
N ARG A 76 1.56 -4.44 4.18
CA ARG A 76 1.11 -5.80 3.93
C ARG A 76 -0.41 -5.90 3.95
N LYS A 77 -1.04 -5.31 4.95
CA LYS A 77 -2.51 -5.30 5.07
C LYS A 77 -3.16 -4.58 3.91
N ILE A 78 -2.62 -3.43 3.53
CA ILE A 78 -3.12 -2.67 2.38
C ILE A 78 -3.04 -3.52 1.11
N LEU A 79 -1.93 -4.20 0.88
CA LEU A 79 -1.75 -5.01 -0.32
C LEU A 79 -2.69 -6.21 -0.36
N ILE A 80 -3.00 -6.82 0.78
CA ILE A 80 -3.98 -7.91 0.84
C ILE A 80 -5.35 -7.39 0.40
N VAL A 81 -5.77 -6.26 0.95
CA VAL A 81 -7.05 -5.63 0.58
C VAL A 81 -7.04 -5.26 -0.90
N HIS A 82 -5.95 -4.66 -1.37
CA HIS A 82 -5.80 -4.25 -2.77
C HIS A 82 -6.02 -5.44 -3.71
N ARG A 83 -5.30 -6.52 -3.47
CA ARG A 83 -5.34 -7.70 -4.35
C ARG A 83 -6.69 -8.40 -4.31
N THR A 84 -7.34 -8.37 -3.16
CA THR A 84 -8.69 -8.92 -3.01
C THR A 84 -9.70 -8.16 -3.87
N PHE A 85 -9.71 -6.84 -3.76
CA PHE A 85 -10.67 -6.03 -4.51
C PHE A 85 -10.32 -5.95 -5.99
N GLU A 86 -9.04 -5.95 -6.34
CA GLU A 86 -8.63 -6.05 -7.74
C GLU A 86 -9.20 -7.34 -8.36
N SER A 87 -9.11 -8.46 -7.64
CA SER A 87 -9.65 -9.73 -8.09
C SER A 87 -11.17 -9.68 -8.25
N LEU A 88 -11.85 -9.11 -7.26
CA LEU A 88 -13.31 -8.95 -7.31
C LEU A 88 -13.72 -8.13 -8.53
N PHE A 89 -13.08 -7.00 -8.74
CA PHE A 89 -13.40 -6.10 -9.84
C PHE A 89 -13.16 -6.76 -11.20
N CYS A 90 -12.05 -7.48 -11.35
CA CYS A 90 -11.75 -8.19 -12.57
C CYS A 90 -12.77 -9.30 -12.84
N GLN A 91 -13.17 -10.03 -11.82
CA GLN A 91 -14.21 -11.06 -11.95
C GLN A 91 -15.56 -10.45 -12.32
N SER A 92 -15.77 -9.20 -11.96
CA SER A 92 -16.99 -8.47 -12.29
C SER A 92 -16.97 -7.85 -13.70
N GLY A 93 -15.87 -8.03 -14.43
CA GLY A 93 -15.77 -7.55 -15.80
C GLY A 93 -15.02 -6.23 -15.96
N ILE A 94 -14.43 -5.70 -14.89
CA ILE A 94 -13.66 -4.46 -14.97
C ILE A 94 -12.25 -4.79 -15.50
N PRO A 95 -11.75 -4.05 -16.51
CA PRO A 95 -10.40 -4.30 -17.02
C PRO A 95 -9.35 -4.18 -15.90
N MET A 96 -8.29 -5.00 -16.00
CA MET A 96 -7.29 -5.11 -14.96
C MET A 96 -6.66 -3.77 -14.54
N GLU A 97 -6.34 -2.93 -15.51
CA GLU A 97 -5.74 -1.62 -15.20
C GLU A 97 -6.69 -0.73 -14.40
N LYS A 98 -7.96 -0.73 -14.78
CA LYS A 98 -8.98 0.04 -14.08
C LYS A 98 -9.27 -0.54 -12.71
N ALA A 99 -9.31 -1.87 -12.61
CA ALA A 99 -9.51 -2.56 -11.35
C ALA A 99 -8.39 -2.23 -10.36
N CYS A 100 -7.15 -2.22 -10.83
CA CYS A 100 -6.00 -1.87 -10.00
C CYS A 100 -6.10 -0.43 -9.50
N GLU A 101 -6.44 0.50 -10.40
CA GLU A 101 -6.59 1.91 -10.03
C GLU A 101 -7.66 2.10 -8.96
N GLU A 102 -8.84 1.50 -9.18
CA GLU A 102 -9.95 1.62 -8.24
C GLU A 102 -9.65 0.96 -6.91
N ALA A 103 -8.99 -0.20 -6.92
CA ALA A 103 -8.59 -0.85 -5.69
C ALA A 103 -7.62 0.02 -4.89
N SER A 104 -6.74 0.74 -5.56
CA SER A 104 -5.79 1.66 -4.89
C SER A 104 -6.49 2.80 -4.17
N ASP A 105 -7.69 3.17 -4.62
CA ASP A 105 -8.43 4.28 -4.01
C ASP A 105 -9.15 3.86 -2.74
N ILE A 106 -9.31 2.56 -2.48
CA ILE A 106 -10.10 2.08 -1.35
C ILE A 106 -9.33 1.12 -0.42
N ASP A 107 -8.20 0.58 -0.84
CA ASP A 107 -7.53 -0.50 -0.11
C ASP A 107 -7.08 -0.11 1.30
N PHE A 108 -6.76 1.16 1.51
CA PHE A 108 -6.29 1.63 2.82
C PHE A 108 -7.46 2.04 3.74
N LEU A 109 -8.69 1.97 3.23
CA LEU A 109 -9.89 2.33 3.98
C LEU A 109 -10.65 1.12 4.50
N ILE A 110 -10.34 -0.07 4.02
CA ILE A 110 -11.08 -1.28 4.33
C ILE A 110 -10.25 -2.19 5.25
N PRO A 111 -10.82 -2.62 6.38
CA PRO A 111 -10.11 -3.53 7.28
C PRO A 111 -9.80 -4.88 6.61
N GLU A 112 -8.64 -5.44 6.93
CA GLU A 112 -8.19 -6.70 6.38
C GLU A 112 -9.21 -7.84 6.58
N ASN A 113 -9.81 -7.92 7.77
CA ASN A 113 -10.76 -8.99 8.06
C ASN A 113 -12.01 -8.91 7.18
N ASN A 114 -12.41 -7.71 6.75
CA ASN A 114 -13.52 -7.57 5.81
C ASN A 114 -13.11 -8.02 4.41
N ALA A 115 -11.86 -7.74 4.01
CA ALA A 115 -11.34 -8.24 2.74
C ALA A 115 -11.32 -9.77 2.72
N ARG A 116 -11.02 -10.41 3.86
CA ARG A 116 -11.04 -11.87 3.96
C ARG A 116 -12.43 -12.43 3.67
N LYS A 117 -13.47 -11.75 4.16
CA LYS A 117 -14.86 -12.17 3.90
C LYS A 117 -15.21 -12.04 2.42
N VAL A 118 -14.76 -10.95 1.79
CA VAL A 118 -14.95 -10.77 0.34
C VAL A 118 -14.22 -11.87 -0.42
N LEU A 119 -12.99 -12.17 -0.03
CA LEU A 119 -12.17 -13.16 -0.70
C LEU A 119 -12.86 -14.53 -0.75
N LYS A 120 -13.53 -14.91 0.32
CA LYS A 120 -14.28 -16.16 0.38
C LYS A 120 -15.44 -16.20 -0.60
N ARG A 121 -16.02 -15.04 -0.91
CA ARG A 121 -17.16 -14.94 -1.83
C ARG A 121 -16.73 -15.00 -3.29
N ILE A 122 -15.46 -14.78 -3.58
CA ILE A 122 -14.93 -14.82 -4.96
C ILE A 122 -14.02 -16.04 -5.16
N ASP A 123 -14.40 -17.16 -4.54
CA ASP A 123 -13.72 -18.45 -4.66
C ASP A 123 -12.29 -18.47 -4.11
N ASN A 124 -12.02 -17.55 -3.17
CA ASN A 124 -10.77 -17.53 -2.42
C ASN A 124 -9.53 -17.65 -3.33
N PRO A 125 -9.37 -16.76 -4.33
CA PRO A 125 -8.22 -16.83 -5.23
C PRO A 125 -6.92 -16.67 -4.45
N LYS A 126 -5.88 -17.35 -4.88
CA LYS A 126 -4.57 -17.31 -4.22
C LYS A 126 -3.67 -16.23 -4.81
N VAL A 127 -3.93 -15.83 -6.03
CA VAL A 127 -3.18 -14.78 -6.71
C VAL A 127 -4.14 -13.74 -7.27
N CYS A 128 -3.66 -12.50 -7.36
CA CYS A 128 -4.43 -11.41 -7.97
C CYS A 128 -4.33 -11.47 -9.49
N PRO A 129 -5.07 -10.63 -10.22
CA PRO A 129 -4.99 -10.61 -11.69
C PRO A 129 -3.58 -10.37 -12.25
N HIS A 130 -2.71 -9.70 -11.47
CA HIS A 130 -1.33 -9.50 -11.86
C HIS A 130 -0.41 -10.68 -11.51
N GLY A 131 -0.96 -11.78 -10.96
CA GLY A 131 -0.21 -12.95 -10.60
C GLY A 131 0.51 -12.89 -9.26
N LYS A 132 0.26 -11.87 -8.45
CA LYS A 132 0.89 -11.73 -7.15
C LYS A 132 0.06 -12.45 -6.08
N PRO A 133 0.72 -13.10 -5.10
CA PRO A 133 -0.04 -13.79 -4.05
C PRO A 133 -0.86 -12.79 -3.23
N ILE A 134 -2.10 -13.16 -2.92
CA ILE A 134 -2.98 -12.31 -2.13
C ILE A 134 -2.57 -12.38 -0.65
N TRP A 135 -2.27 -13.58 -0.17
CA TRP A 135 -1.85 -13.81 1.22
C TRP A 135 -0.36 -13.96 1.35
N GLY A 136 0.16 -13.33 2.38
CA GLY A 136 1.55 -13.47 2.72
C GLY A 136 2.46 -12.93 1.65
N ARG A 137 3.64 -13.43 1.63
CA ARG A 137 4.65 -13.00 0.66
C ARG A 137 5.44 -14.18 0.27
#